data_384e5ec424d60695b403ceb35a93c4b6
#
_entry.id   384e5ec424d60695b403ceb35a93c4b6
#
_cell.length_a   1.000
_cell.length_b   1.000
_cell.length_c   1.000
_cell.angle_alpha   90.00
_cell.angle_beta   90.00
_cell.angle_gamma   90.00
#
_symmetry.space_group_name_H-M   'P 1'
#
loop_
_entity.id
_entity.type
_entity.pdbx_description
1 polymer ?
#
loop_
_entity_poly.entity_id
_entity_poly.type
_entity_poly.pdbx_seq_one_letter_code
_entity_poly.pdbx_strand_id
1 'polypeptide(L)'
;MNKRLTHNLTSAYIEAANRLNSKRSRKRIVAYVESYDDVFFWRTVLSRYENSTRYFEVMLPSHTTLERGKKSVLMNELGDRLGECMIACVDADYDYLMNGATPTSHTVISNPYVLHTYAYAIESYQCFAPSLHNVCVMVTLNDHSIFDFEDYMRQLSEAIFPLFVWSIWHYRRSIYGQFTITDLNRIVELGGFSIHNPQYSIDNMRRKVHNKVRQLQQRHPEAKESYLALKSELIRMGVTPQTTYMYIQGHHLFNKIVLPILGRVCNILVQEREGEIRRQAVHDTQRRNELSCYTNSIQDITQMLKNNMGYMDAEPFRRILADVERILGGAHNEENVQKQAL
;
A
#
# COMPACT_ATOMS: atom_id res chain seq x y z
N MET A 1 14.55 18.01 35.00
CA MET A 1 13.71 17.74 33.84
C MET A 1 13.18 16.32 33.94
N ASN A 2 11.89 16.15 34.25
CA ASN A 2 11.28 14.83 34.27
C ASN A 2 11.12 14.31 32.83
N LYS A 3 12.02 13.43 32.41
CA LYS A 3 11.82 12.69 31.13
C LYS A 3 10.55 11.84 31.30
N ARG A 4 9.53 12.09 30.48
CA ARG A 4 8.30 11.30 30.49
C ARG A 4 8.65 9.82 30.22
N LEU A 5 7.98 8.90 30.90
CA LEU A 5 8.21 7.44 30.76
C LEU A 5 8.18 6.98 29.29
N THR A 6 7.37 7.62 28.46
CA THR A 6 7.24 7.36 27.02
C THR A 6 8.54 7.57 26.22
N HIS A 7 9.46 8.43 26.68
CA HIS A 7 10.78 8.62 26.04
C HIS A 7 11.78 7.50 26.31
N ASN A 8 11.49 6.63 27.26
CA ASN A 8 12.37 5.53 27.68
C ASN A 8 11.89 4.15 27.21
N LEU A 9 10.79 4.08 26.46
CA LEU A 9 10.33 2.82 25.86
C LEU A 9 11.29 2.40 24.75
N THR A 10 11.92 1.26 24.95
CA THR A 10 12.85 0.60 24.02
C THR A 10 12.48 -0.87 23.91
N SER A 11 12.95 -1.56 22.87
CA SER A 11 12.79 -3.02 22.76
C SER A 11 13.28 -3.74 24.01
N ALA A 12 14.44 -3.37 24.55
CA ALA A 12 14.99 -3.93 25.77
C ALA A 12 14.09 -3.71 27.00
N TYR A 13 13.41 -2.54 27.09
CA TYR A 13 12.45 -2.29 28.17
C TYR A 13 11.24 -3.21 28.09
N ILE A 14 10.70 -3.38 26.88
CA ILE A 14 9.56 -4.27 26.64
C ILE A 14 9.96 -5.72 26.90
N GLU A 15 11.15 -6.10 26.48
CA GLU A 15 11.71 -7.44 26.77
C GLU A 15 11.82 -7.69 28.29
N ALA A 16 12.37 -6.75 29.04
CA ALA A 16 12.45 -6.84 30.50
C ALA A 16 11.05 -6.96 31.11
N ALA A 17 10.07 -6.17 30.67
CA ALA A 17 8.69 -6.29 31.13
C ALA A 17 8.09 -7.67 30.81
N ASN A 18 8.36 -8.22 29.62
CA ASN A 18 7.93 -9.56 29.21
C ASN A 18 8.53 -10.65 30.14
N ARG A 19 9.80 -10.49 30.58
CA ARG A 19 10.46 -11.43 31.50
C ARG A 19 9.91 -11.40 32.94
N LEU A 20 9.34 -10.26 33.36
CA LEU A 20 8.68 -10.12 34.65
C LEU A 20 7.28 -10.73 34.68
N ASN A 21 6.67 -10.95 33.54
CA ASN A 21 5.40 -11.65 33.45
C ASN A 21 5.55 -13.14 33.73
N SER A 22 4.46 -13.82 34.13
CA SER A 22 4.48 -15.26 34.34
C SER A 22 4.95 -16.00 33.09
N LYS A 23 5.61 -17.14 33.23
CA LYS A 23 6.05 -18.01 32.11
C LYS A 23 4.92 -18.45 31.19
N ARG A 24 3.64 -18.29 31.60
CA ARG A 24 2.45 -18.55 30.81
C ARG A 24 1.95 -17.34 30.04
N SER A 25 2.50 -16.14 30.28
CA SER A 25 2.10 -14.93 29.55
C SER A 25 2.76 -14.89 28.19
N ARG A 26 1.97 -14.51 27.18
CA ARG A 26 2.50 -14.31 25.83
C ARG A 26 3.47 -13.11 25.80
N LYS A 27 4.57 -13.24 25.07
CA LYS A 27 5.51 -12.14 24.78
C LYS A 27 4.80 -11.04 24.00
N ARG A 28 4.83 -9.81 24.50
CA ARG A 28 4.29 -8.65 23.80
C ARG A 28 5.35 -8.11 22.82
N ILE A 29 4.96 -7.88 21.57
CA ILE A 29 5.75 -7.19 20.57
C ILE A 29 4.97 -5.94 20.15
N VAL A 30 5.56 -4.76 20.31
CA VAL A 30 4.94 -3.49 19.93
C VAL A 30 5.29 -3.17 18.49
N ALA A 31 4.29 -2.90 17.66
CA ALA A 31 4.43 -2.48 16.27
C ALA A 31 3.93 -1.04 16.13
N TYR A 32 4.85 -0.11 15.91
CA TYR A 32 4.49 1.29 15.67
C TYR A 32 4.15 1.52 14.20
N VAL A 33 3.05 2.23 13.94
CA VAL A 33 2.57 2.62 12.61
C VAL A 33 2.53 4.14 12.48
N GLU A 34 2.45 4.65 11.23
CA GLU A 34 2.48 6.08 10.93
C GLU A 34 1.13 6.78 11.18
N SER A 35 0.01 6.09 10.90
CA SER A 35 -1.33 6.64 10.99
C SER A 35 -2.37 5.65 11.49
N TYR A 36 -3.56 6.14 11.84
CA TYR A 36 -4.69 5.27 12.21
C TYR A 36 -5.17 4.39 11.05
N ASP A 37 -5.04 4.87 9.80
CA ASP A 37 -5.42 4.09 8.61
C ASP A 37 -4.54 2.84 8.45
N ASP A 38 -3.29 2.88 8.93
CA ASP A 38 -2.32 1.77 8.83
C ASP A 38 -2.58 0.64 9.83
N VAL A 39 -3.27 0.94 10.94
CA VAL A 39 -3.47 -0.01 12.05
C VAL A 39 -4.13 -1.31 11.56
N PHE A 40 -5.18 -1.21 10.75
CA PHE A 40 -5.90 -2.38 10.26
C PHE A 40 -5.05 -3.23 9.31
N PHE A 41 -4.32 -2.60 8.39
CA PHE A 41 -3.44 -3.30 7.45
C PHE A 41 -2.34 -4.07 8.20
N TRP A 42 -1.58 -3.40 9.06
CA TRP A 42 -0.50 -4.04 9.80
C TRP A 42 -1.02 -5.05 10.85
N ARG A 43 -2.19 -4.80 11.44
CA ARG A 43 -2.85 -5.80 12.28
C ARG A 43 -3.16 -7.08 11.50
N THR A 44 -3.65 -6.95 10.26
CA THR A 44 -3.93 -8.09 9.38
C THR A 44 -2.67 -8.89 9.05
N VAL A 45 -1.55 -8.21 8.79
CA VAL A 45 -0.26 -8.85 8.56
C VAL A 45 0.21 -9.61 9.81
N LEU A 46 0.31 -8.91 10.94
CA LEU A 46 0.98 -9.40 12.14
C LEU A 46 0.16 -10.43 12.92
N SER A 47 -1.17 -10.36 12.87
CA SER A 47 -2.05 -11.33 13.55
C SER A 47 -1.86 -12.78 13.06
N ARG A 48 -1.37 -12.97 11.83
CA ARG A 48 -1.06 -14.30 11.27
C ARG A 48 0.06 -15.01 12.02
N TYR A 49 0.90 -14.26 12.73
CA TYR A 49 2.08 -14.75 13.44
C TYR A 49 1.88 -14.79 14.96
N GLU A 50 0.67 -14.49 15.44
CA GLU A 50 0.30 -14.65 16.85
C GLU A 50 0.08 -16.12 17.19
N ASN A 51 0.46 -16.48 18.42
CA ASN A 51 0.28 -17.84 18.94
C ASN A 51 0.23 -17.84 20.48
N SER A 52 0.36 -19.00 21.10
CA SER A 52 0.39 -19.16 22.55
C SER A 52 1.59 -18.49 23.25
N THR A 53 2.64 -18.15 22.50
CA THR A 53 3.89 -17.59 23.07
C THR A 53 4.05 -16.10 22.84
N ARG A 54 3.39 -15.51 21.81
CA ARG A 54 3.52 -14.09 21.45
C ARG A 54 2.23 -13.49 20.89
N TYR A 55 2.13 -12.16 20.99
CA TYR A 55 1.10 -11.34 20.34
C TYR A 55 1.69 -9.99 19.95
N PHE A 56 1.03 -9.32 18.99
CA PHE A 56 1.42 -7.99 18.53
C PHE A 56 0.44 -6.93 19.01
N GLU A 57 0.98 -5.81 19.46
CA GLU A 57 0.20 -4.61 19.78
C GLU A 57 0.55 -3.54 18.75
N VAL A 58 -0.38 -3.30 17.81
CA VAL A 58 -0.23 -2.29 16.74
C VAL A 58 -0.76 -0.96 17.25
N MET A 59 0.11 0.06 17.29
CA MET A 59 -0.24 1.35 17.88
C MET A 59 0.53 2.52 17.24
N LEU A 60 0.02 3.73 17.43
CA LEU A 60 0.75 4.95 17.07
C LEU A 60 1.70 5.34 18.21
N PRO A 61 2.84 6.00 17.89
CA PRO A 61 3.69 6.62 18.91
C PRO A 61 2.92 7.73 19.64
N SER A 62 3.11 7.81 20.96
CA SER A 62 2.32 8.67 21.86
C SER A 62 2.70 10.17 21.81
N HIS A 63 3.13 10.74 20.69
CA HIS A 63 3.54 12.13 20.61
C HIS A 63 2.68 13.01 19.70
N THR A 64 2.32 14.16 20.26
CA THR A 64 1.39 15.17 19.73
C THR A 64 1.98 16.11 18.66
N THR A 65 3.20 15.88 18.17
CA THR A 65 3.88 16.75 17.19
C THR A 65 3.95 16.19 15.78
N LEU A 66 3.02 15.34 15.43
CA LEU A 66 2.98 14.58 14.16
C LEU A 66 2.50 15.39 12.94
N GLU A 67 2.59 16.74 12.94
CA GLU A 67 2.02 17.53 11.85
C GLU A 67 2.82 17.54 10.55
N ARG A 68 4.12 17.17 10.55
CA ARG A 68 4.91 17.08 9.31
C ARG A 68 5.96 15.97 9.39
N GLY A 69 5.90 15.02 8.46
CA GLY A 69 6.91 13.98 8.29
C GLY A 69 6.81 12.84 9.30
N LYS A 70 5.63 12.27 9.48
CA LYS A 70 5.35 11.16 10.42
C LYS A 70 6.41 10.05 10.36
N LYS A 71 6.79 9.61 9.16
CA LYS A 71 7.81 8.59 8.93
C LYS A 71 9.20 9.01 9.39
N SER A 72 9.66 10.21 9.05
CA SER A 72 10.97 10.70 9.47
C SER A 72 11.07 10.87 10.98
N VAL A 73 9.98 11.32 11.64
CA VAL A 73 9.89 11.42 13.10
C VAL A 73 9.95 10.03 13.71
N LEU A 74 9.18 9.08 13.18
CA LEU A 74 9.16 7.70 13.64
C LEU A 74 10.56 7.06 13.50
N MET A 75 11.24 7.24 12.37
CA MET A 75 12.58 6.72 12.13
C MET A 75 13.65 7.40 13.01
N ASN A 76 13.57 8.72 13.18
CA ASN A 76 14.54 9.47 13.99
C ASN A 76 14.38 9.22 15.50
N GLU A 77 13.15 9.06 15.98
CA GLU A 77 12.89 8.85 17.40
C GLU A 77 13.04 7.39 17.84
N LEU A 78 12.75 6.44 16.95
CA LEU A 78 12.70 5.02 17.29
C LEU A 78 13.85 4.21 16.71
N GLY A 79 14.61 4.71 15.71
CA GLY A 79 15.60 3.92 14.99
C GLY A 79 16.55 3.09 15.87
N ASP A 80 17.11 3.72 16.91
CA ASP A 80 18.02 3.07 17.88
C ASP A 80 17.29 2.27 18.97
N ARG A 81 15.96 2.31 19.02
CA ARG A 81 15.13 1.65 20.05
C ARG A 81 14.44 0.40 19.55
N LEU A 82 14.43 0.20 18.21
CA LEU A 82 13.83 -0.96 17.58
C LEU A 82 14.61 -2.23 17.92
N GLY A 83 13.91 -3.36 17.88
CA GLY A 83 14.47 -4.67 18.19
C GLY A 83 13.36 -5.72 18.22
N GLU A 84 13.65 -6.92 18.69
CA GLU A 84 12.73 -8.05 18.67
C GLU A 84 11.37 -7.82 19.36
N CYS A 85 11.31 -6.91 20.34
CA CYS A 85 10.08 -6.60 21.06
C CYS A 85 9.44 -5.27 20.62
N MET A 86 10.08 -4.54 19.71
CA MET A 86 9.60 -3.25 19.20
C MET A 86 9.99 -3.09 17.73
N ILE A 87 9.01 -3.10 16.86
CA ILE A 87 9.18 -2.94 15.41
C ILE A 87 8.49 -1.67 14.91
N ALA A 88 8.95 -1.14 13.78
CA ALA A 88 8.28 -0.06 13.05
C ALA A 88 7.67 -0.61 11.76
N CYS A 89 6.48 -0.13 11.42
CA CYS A 89 5.74 -0.53 10.25
C CYS A 89 5.38 0.74 9.47
N VAL A 90 5.93 0.92 8.27
CA VAL A 90 5.87 2.18 7.52
C VAL A 90 5.46 1.97 6.08
N ASP A 91 4.95 3.02 5.45
CA ASP A 91 4.80 3.05 4.00
C ASP A 91 6.18 3.13 3.34
N ALA A 92 6.37 2.42 2.23
CA ALA A 92 7.61 2.49 1.49
C ALA A 92 7.80 3.86 0.83
N ASP A 93 6.73 4.49 0.38
CA ASP A 93 6.80 5.65 -0.52
C ASP A 93 7.76 5.34 -1.69
N TYR A 94 8.78 6.16 -1.86
CA TYR A 94 9.89 5.86 -2.77
C TYR A 94 11.14 5.34 -2.05
N ASP A 95 11.14 5.23 -0.70
CA ASP A 95 12.35 4.85 0.04
C ASP A 95 12.88 3.47 -0.36
N TYR A 96 11.98 2.50 -0.59
CA TYR A 96 12.38 1.21 -1.12
C TYR A 96 13.07 1.34 -2.48
N LEU A 97 12.49 2.14 -3.40
CA LEU A 97 13.01 2.33 -4.76
C LEU A 97 14.24 3.26 -4.81
N MET A 98 14.45 4.07 -3.77
CA MET A 98 15.66 4.87 -3.61
C MET A 98 16.88 4.01 -3.29
N ASN A 99 16.69 2.79 -2.79
CA ASN A 99 17.72 1.80 -2.55
C ASN A 99 18.95 2.35 -1.78
N GLY A 100 18.67 3.07 -0.68
CA GLY A 100 19.71 3.64 0.20
C GLY A 100 20.27 4.99 -0.25
N ALA A 101 19.76 5.60 -1.34
CA ALA A 101 20.26 6.88 -1.84
C ALA A 101 19.94 8.08 -0.92
N THR A 102 19.06 7.92 0.06
CA THR A 102 18.78 8.92 1.09
C THR A 102 18.94 8.31 2.48
N PRO A 103 19.20 9.13 3.53
CA PRO A 103 19.27 8.62 4.92
C PRO A 103 18.01 7.85 5.34
N THR A 104 16.83 8.36 5.00
CA THR A 104 15.54 7.69 5.31
C THR A 104 15.44 6.35 4.58
N SER A 105 15.70 6.33 3.28
CA SER A 105 15.73 5.10 2.48
C SER A 105 16.72 4.08 3.07
N HIS A 106 17.94 4.53 3.42
CA HIS A 106 18.93 3.65 4.03
C HIS A 106 18.39 3.02 5.32
N THR A 107 17.81 3.81 6.22
CA THR A 107 17.25 3.31 7.49
C THR A 107 16.11 2.31 7.25
N VAL A 108 15.19 2.64 6.31
CA VAL A 108 14.02 1.80 6.01
C VAL A 108 14.44 0.42 5.48
N ILE A 109 15.47 0.35 4.61
CA ILE A 109 15.85 -0.91 3.98
C ILE A 109 16.93 -1.70 4.74
N SER A 110 17.73 -1.03 5.60
CA SER A 110 18.86 -1.69 6.31
C SER A 110 18.51 -2.15 7.73
N ASN A 111 17.52 -1.52 8.37
CA ASN A 111 17.13 -1.92 9.71
C ASN A 111 16.17 -3.13 9.66
N PRO A 112 16.56 -4.30 10.19
CA PRO A 112 15.75 -5.51 10.09
C PRO A 112 14.44 -5.44 10.89
N TYR A 113 14.29 -4.48 11.80
CA TYR A 113 13.08 -4.26 12.61
C TYR A 113 12.17 -3.18 12.04
N VAL A 114 12.45 -2.70 10.83
CA VAL A 114 11.57 -1.82 10.06
C VAL A 114 10.91 -2.63 8.96
N LEU A 115 9.61 -2.87 9.09
CA LEU A 115 8.78 -3.43 8.05
C LEU A 115 8.26 -2.29 7.16
N HIS A 116 8.26 -2.48 5.87
CA HIS A 116 7.71 -1.48 4.94
C HIS A 116 6.83 -2.13 3.86
N THR A 117 5.99 -1.35 3.22
CA THR A 117 4.97 -1.88 2.30
C THR A 117 5.53 -2.44 0.99
N TYR A 118 6.79 -2.25 0.63
CA TYR A 118 7.38 -2.55 -0.69
C TYR A 118 6.68 -1.82 -1.86
N ALA A 119 5.34 -1.93 -1.97
CA ALA A 119 4.53 -1.03 -2.78
C ALA A 119 4.57 0.38 -2.21
N TYR A 120 4.02 1.39 -2.92
CA TYR A 120 4.12 2.79 -2.46
C TYR A 120 3.59 2.97 -1.03
N ALA A 121 2.36 2.53 -0.77
CA ALA A 121 1.67 2.67 0.51
C ALA A 121 0.57 1.60 0.66
N ILE A 122 -0.15 1.59 1.78
CA ILE A 122 -1.26 0.66 2.01
C ILE A 122 -2.36 0.78 0.96
N GLU A 123 -2.62 1.99 0.41
CA GLU A 123 -3.61 2.18 -0.65
C GLU A 123 -3.26 1.39 -1.92
N SER A 124 -2.00 1.13 -2.18
CA SER A 124 -1.58 0.29 -3.31
C SER A 124 -2.15 -1.13 -3.21
N TYR A 125 -2.26 -1.65 -1.99
CA TYR A 125 -2.87 -2.95 -1.69
C TYR A 125 -4.39 -2.88 -1.75
N GLN A 126 -5.00 -1.84 -1.16
CA GLN A 126 -6.44 -1.62 -1.24
C GLN A 126 -6.92 -1.55 -2.69
N CYS A 127 -6.08 -0.99 -3.58
CA CYS A 127 -6.32 -0.86 -5.02
C CYS A 127 -5.78 -2.04 -5.86
N PHE A 128 -5.54 -3.20 -5.27
CA PHE A 128 -5.00 -4.35 -5.99
C PHE A 128 -5.98 -4.85 -7.05
N ALA A 129 -5.59 -4.77 -8.32
CA ALA A 129 -6.48 -4.96 -9.47
C ALA A 129 -7.28 -6.27 -9.45
N PRO A 130 -6.67 -7.45 -9.13
CA PRO A 130 -7.40 -8.72 -9.10
C PRO A 130 -8.56 -8.77 -8.10
N SER A 131 -8.58 -7.89 -7.11
CA SER A 131 -9.62 -7.88 -6.07
C SER A 131 -10.70 -6.81 -6.25
N LEU A 132 -10.58 -5.92 -7.25
CA LEU A 132 -11.50 -4.80 -7.41
C LEU A 132 -12.91 -5.23 -7.83
N HIS A 133 -13.07 -6.34 -8.56
CA HIS A 133 -14.38 -6.89 -8.83
C HIS A 133 -15.11 -7.28 -7.53
N ASN A 134 -14.42 -7.92 -6.59
CA ASN A 134 -14.99 -8.27 -5.28
C ASN A 134 -15.43 -7.02 -4.50
N VAL A 135 -14.71 -5.89 -4.65
CA VAL A 135 -15.15 -4.61 -4.07
C VAL A 135 -16.48 -4.17 -4.67
N CYS A 136 -16.67 -4.29 -6.00
CA CYS A 136 -17.94 -4.01 -6.64
C CYS A 136 -19.07 -4.91 -6.10
N VAL A 137 -18.80 -6.20 -5.92
CA VAL A 137 -19.76 -7.16 -5.35
C VAL A 137 -20.15 -6.78 -3.92
N MET A 138 -19.17 -6.45 -3.08
CA MET A 138 -19.43 -6.00 -1.69
C MET A 138 -20.27 -4.71 -1.65
N VAL A 139 -20.05 -3.79 -2.57
CA VAL A 139 -20.80 -2.52 -2.65
C VAL A 139 -22.22 -2.72 -3.15
N THR A 140 -22.38 -3.46 -4.26
CA THR A 140 -23.61 -3.47 -5.06
C THR A 140 -24.46 -4.72 -4.87
N LEU A 141 -23.94 -5.75 -4.22
CA LEU A 141 -24.55 -7.06 -4.10
C LEU A 141 -24.96 -7.66 -5.46
N ASN A 142 -24.21 -7.31 -6.50
CA ASN A 142 -24.37 -7.79 -7.86
C ASN A 142 -23.01 -8.32 -8.36
N ASP A 143 -22.97 -9.62 -8.69
CA ASP A 143 -21.75 -10.35 -9.11
C ASP A 143 -21.54 -10.34 -10.63
N HIS A 144 -22.28 -9.49 -11.36
CA HIS A 144 -22.10 -9.38 -12.80
C HIS A 144 -20.79 -8.67 -13.14
N SER A 145 -19.88 -9.33 -13.86
CA SER A 145 -18.61 -8.75 -14.27
C SER A 145 -18.78 -7.96 -15.59
N ILE A 146 -18.78 -6.64 -15.50
CA ILE A 146 -18.93 -5.73 -16.64
C ILE A 146 -17.65 -4.97 -17.01
N PHE A 147 -16.57 -5.13 -16.22
CA PHE A 147 -15.32 -4.43 -16.43
C PHE A 147 -14.13 -5.28 -16.00
N ASP A 148 -13.12 -5.39 -16.87
CA ASP A 148 -11.87 -6.09 -16.58
C ASP A 148 -10.86 -5.13 -15.91
N PHE A 149 -10.86 -5.13 -14.58
CA PHE A 149 -9.95 -4.30 -13.78
C PHE A 149 -8.49 -4.71 -13.96
N GLU A 150 -8.20 -6.00 -14.08
CA GLU A 150 -6.83 -6.50 -14.19
C GLU A 150 -6.20 -6.04 -15.51
N ASP A 151 -6.90 -6.25 -16.61
CA ASP A 151 -6.41 -5.82 -17.92
C ASP A 151 -6.28 -4.30 -18.00
N TYR A 152 -7.25 -3.56 -17.49
CA TYR A 152 -7.21 -2.10 -17.49
C TYR A 152 -6.01 -1.56 -16.68
N MET A 153 -5.81 -2.04 -15.45
CA MET A 153 -4.72 -1.60 -14.57
C MET A 153 -3.35 -2.04 -15.11
N ARG A 154 -3.27 -3.18 -15.76
CA ARG A 154 -2.07 -3.63 -16.50
C ARG A 154 -1.74 -2.66 -17.64
N GLN A 155 -2.71 -2.31 -18.49
CA GLN A 155 -2.51 -1.37 -19.59
C GLN A 155 -2.12 0.04 -19.10
N LEU A 156 -2.74 0.50 -18.01
CA LEU A 156 -2.38 1.74 -17.34
C LEU A 156 -0.92 1.70 -16.87
N SER A 157 -0.52 0.63 -16.21
CA SER A 157 0.85 0.42 -15.73
C SER A 157 1.86 0.45 -16.86
N GLU A 158 1.59 -0.27 -17.95
CA GLU A 158 2.44 -0.29 -19.15
C GLU A 158 2.58 1.11 -19.77
N ALA A 159 1.48 1.88 -19.79
CA ALA A 159 1.47 3.23 -20.32
C ALA A 159 2.35 4.18 -19.49
N ILE A 160 2.32 4.09 -18.15
CA ILE A 160 3.03 5.02 -17.26
C ILE A 160 4.46 4.59 -16.94
N PHE A 161 4.81 3.31 -17.09
CA PHE A 161 6.11 2.76 -16.70
C PHE A 161 7.32 3.57 -17.19
N PRO A 162 7.43 3.97 -18.47
CA PRO A 162 8.60 4.74 -18.93
C PRO A 162 8.76 6.08 -18.18
N LEU A 163 7.66 6.74 -17.86
CA LEU A 163 7.68 8.02 -17.16
C LEU A 163 7.96 7.81 -15.66
N PHE A 164 7.47 6.71 -15.09
CA PHE A 164 7.75 6.34 -13.70
C PHE A 164 9.26 6.09 -13.50
N VAL A 165 9.93 5.39 -14.41
CA VAL A 165 11.39 5.21 -14.37
C VAL A 165 12.10 6.57 -14.36
N TRP A 166 11.65 7.55 -15.18
CA TRP A 166 12.18 8.92 -15.16
C TRP A 166 11.94 9.61 -13.81
N SER A 167 10.80 9.40 -13.18
CA SER A 167 10.51 9.96 -11.86
C SER A 167 11.54 9.47 -10.84
N ILE A 168 11.73 8.15 -10.73
CA ILE A 168 12.72 7.57 -9.81
C ILE A 168 14.14 8.00 -10.18
N TRP A 169 14.47 8.14 -11.46
CA TRP A 169 15.77 8.65 -11.91
C TRP A 169 16.08 10.05 -11.37
N HIS A 170 15.07 10.96 -11.38
CA HIS A 170 15.22 12.30 -10.81
C HIS A 170 15.35 12.27 -9.28
N TYR A 171 14.58 11.43 -8.61
CA TYR A 171 14.66 11.26 -7.16
C TYR A 171 16.03 10.75 -6.72
N ARG A 172 16.55 9.70 -7.33
CA ARG A 172 17.88 9.13 -7.00
C ARG A 172 19.04 10.09 -7.21
N ARG A 173 18.88 11.08 -8.09
CA ARG A 173 19.88 12.12 -8.36
C ARG A 173 19.69 13.39 -7.54
N SER A 174 18.70 13.40 -6.63
CA SER A 174 18.34 14.58 -5.83
C SER A 174 17.97 15.81 -6.67
N ILE A 175 17.49 15.60 -7.90
CA ILE A 175 17.02 16.65 -8.82
C ILE A 175 15.50 16.56 -9.03
N TYR A 176 14.77 15.99 -8.06
CA TYR A 176 13.32 15.83 -8.10
C TYR A 176 12.55 17.14 -8.28
N GLY A 177 13.16 18.31 -8.01
CA GLY A 177 12.57 19.62 -8.31
C GLY A 177 12.37 19.87 -9.81
N GLN A 178 13.07 19.14 -10.70
CA GLN A 178 12.91 19.28 -12.15
C GLN A 178 11.78 18.43 -12.73
N PHE A 179 11.39 17.38 -12.02
CA PHE A 179 10.25 16.53 -12.32
C PHE A 179 9.70 15.94 -11.02
N THR A 180 8.70 16.60 -10.48
CA THR A 180 8.12 16.29 -9.17
C THR A 180 7.10 15.15 -9.24
N ILE A 181 6.75 14.58 -8.09
CA ILE A 181 5.64 13.62 -7.98
C ILE A 181 4.31 14.25 -8.43
N THR A 182 4.12 15.54 -8.19
CA THR A 182 2.94 16.28 -8.66
C THR A 182 2.90 16.36 -10.18
N ASP A 183 4.06 16.51 -10.85
CA ASP A 183 4.13 16.50 -12.31
C ASP A 183 3.79 15.12 -12.88
N LEU A 184 4.29 14.06 -12.25
CA LEU A 184 3.91 12.69 -12.59
C LEU A 184 2.39 12.49 -12.45
N ASN A 185 1.83 12.85 -11.31
CA ASN A 185 0.41 12.69 -11.00
C ASN A 185 -0.50 13.43 -11.97
N ARG A 186 -0.14 14.65 -12.41
CA ARG A 186 -0.90 15.41 -13.44
C ARG A 186 -0.96 14.70 -14.79
N ILE A 187 0.04 13.90 -15.11
CA ILE A 187 0.06 13.11 -16.35
C ILE A 187 -0.74 11.82 -16.17
N VAL A 188 -0.60 11.19 -15.00
CA VAL A 188 -1.26 9.94 -14.62
C VAL A 188 -2.67 10.23 -14.10
N GLU A 189 -3.53 10.73 -14.96
CA GLU A 189 -4.94 11.01 -14.67
C GLU A 189 -5.83 10.36 -15.71
N LEU A 190 -7.00 9.85 -15.27
CA LEU A 190 -7.95 9.13 -16.15
C LEU A 190 -8.50 9.98 -17.30
N GLY A 191 -8.54 11.32 -17.15
CA GLY A 191 -9.19 12.17 -18.12
C GLY A 191 -10.67 11.80 -18.30
N GLY A 192 -11.13 11.68 -19.53
CA GLY A 192 -12.51 11.31 -19.86
C GLY A 192 -12.76 9.79 -19.79
N PHE A 193 -12.62 9.13 -18.65
CA PHE A 193 -12.89 7.69 -18.50
C PHE A 193 -14.35 7.34 -18.78
N SER A 194 -14.57 6.33 -19.60
CA SER A 194 -15.88 5.72 -19.87
C SER A 194 -15.74 4.20 -19.88
N ILE A 195 -16.69 3.49 -19.26
CA ILE A 195 -16.75 2.01 -19.29
C ILE A 195 -16.96 1.50 -20.72
N HIS A 196 -17.71 2.23 -21.54
CA HIS A 196 -18.00 1.81 -22.93
C HIS A 196 -16.79 2.00 -23.86
N ASN A 197 -15.82 2.82 -23.47
CA ASN A 197 -14.57 3.02 -24.22
C ASN A 197 -13.41 3.30 -23.25
N PRO A 198 -13.01 2.31 -22.44
CA PRO A 198 -11.93 2.49 -21.45
C PRO A 198 -10.58 2.75 -22.15
N GLN A 199 -10.39 2.22 -23.35
CA GLN A 199 -9.16 2.37 -24.13
C GLN A 199 -8.83 3.84 -24.42
N TYR A 200 -9.84 4.70 -24.61
CA TYR A 200 -9.62 6.13 -24.86
C TYR A 200 -8.79 6.81 -23.76
N SER A 201 -9.05 6.49 -22.48
CA SER A 201 -8.32 7.06 -21.36
C SER A 201 -6.86 6.58 -21.33
N ILE A 202 -6.62 5.30 -21.63
CA ILE A 202 -5.28 4.71 -21.73
C ILE A 202 -4.48 5.35 -22.89
N ASP A 203 -5.06 5.48 -24.06
CA ASP A 203 -4.39 6.05 -25.23
C ASP A 203 -4.07 7.55 -25.05
N ASN A 204 -4.95 8.28 -24.38
CA ASN A 204 -4.72 9.66 -24.01
C ASN A 204 -3.54 9.76 -23.02
N MET A 205 -3.48 8.87 -22.04
CA MET A 205 -2.38 8.79 -21.07
C MET A 205 -1.07 8.42 -21.78
N ARG A 206 -1.05 7.39 -22.61
CA ARG A 206 0.12 7.02 -23.44
C ARG A 206 0.70 8.20 -24.21
N ARG A 207 -0.17 9.00 -24.83
CA ARG A 207 0.24 10.20 -25.59
C ARG A 207 0.88 11.24 -24.66
N LYS A 208 0.26 11.54 -23.52
CA LYS A 208 0.84 12.48 -22.53
C LYS A 208 2.19 12.00 -22.01
N VAL A 209 2.29 10.72 -21.64
CA VAL A 209 3.54 10.08 -21.19
C VAL A 209 4.60 10.15 -22.28
N HIS A 210 4.29 9.77 -23.52
CA HIS A 210 5.25 9.82 -24.62
C HIS A 210 5.80 11.22 -24.82
N ASN A 211 4.94 12.23 -24.85
CA ASN A 211 5.38 13.63 -25.00
C ASN A 211 6.29 14.07 -23.86
N LYS A 212 5.97 13.71 -22.61
CA LYS A 212 6.79 14.07 -21.46
C LYS A 212 8.14 13.33 -21.47
N VAL A 213 8.14 12.05 -21.78
CA VAL A 213 9.38 11.26 -21.91
C VAL A 213 10.31 11.86 -22.96
N ARG A 214 9.79 12.26 -24.14
CA ARG A 214 10.59 12.95 -25.18
C ARG A 214 11.20 14.26 -24.65
N GLN A 215 10.44 15.08 -23.93
CA GLN A 215 10.94 16.30 -23.30
C GLN A 215 12.07 16.01 -22.30
N LEU A 216 11.92 14.96 -21.46
CA LEU A 216 12.95 14.58 -20.50
C LEU A 216 14.20 14.04 -21.18
N GLN A 217 14.05 13.24 -22.24
CA GLN A 217 15.19 12.77 -23.05
C GLN A 217 15.96 13.91 -23.73
N GLN A 218 15.24 14.93 -24.23
CA GLN A 218 15.88 16.12 -24.81
C GLN A 218 16.59 16.97 -23.77
N ARG A 219 16.06 17.04 -22.55
CA ARG A 219 16.68 17.78 -21.44
C ARG A 219 17.90 17.08 -20.86
N HIS A 220 17.92 15.75 -20.90
CA HIS A 220 18.95 14.89 -20.32
C HIS A 220 19.48 13.88 -21.36
N PRO A 221 20.17 14.36 -22.41
CA PRO A 221 20.71 13.48 -23.47
C PRO A 221 21.74 12.48 -22.95
N GLU A 222 22.45 12.83 -21.86
CA GLU A 222 23.44 12.00 -21.16
C GLU A 222 22.83 10.85 -20.35
N ALA A 223 21.52 10.89 -20.09
CA ALA A 223 20.86 9.99 -19.14
C ALA A 223 20.61 8.57 -19.68
N LYS A 224 20.79 8.32 -20.99
CA LYS A 224 20.37 7.07 -21.65
C LYS A 224 20.85 5.81 -20.94
N GLU A 225 22.13 5.70 -20.65
CA GLU A 225 22.70 4.51 -20.01
C GLU A 225 22.21 4.35 -18.57
N SER A 226 22.22 5.43 -17.79
CA SER A 226 21.77 5.43 -16.40
C SER A 226 20.26 5.19 -16.25
N TYR A 227 19.46 5.65 -17.21
CA TYR A 227 18.04 5.35 -17.27
C TYR A 227 17.79 3.86 -17.55
N LEU A 228 18.52 3.25 -18.50
CA LEU A 228 18.40 1.83 -18.83
C LEU A 228 18.87 0.94 -17.68
N ALA A 229 19.96 1.31 -17.02
CA ALA A 229 20.46 0.62 -15.82
C ALA A 229 19.40 0.65 -14.69
N LEU A 230 18.85 1.84 -14.40
CA LEU A 230 17.80 2.00 -13.40
C LEU A 230 16.53 1.21 -13.77
N LYS A 231 16.10 1.26 -15.03
CA LYS A 231 14.95 0.48 -15.51
C LYS A 231 15.14 -1.01 -15.21
N SER A 232 16.31 -1.56 -15.52
CA SER A 232 16.63 -2.98 -15.26
C SER A 232 16.67 -3.30 -13.76
N GLU A 233 17.14 -2.37 -12.94
CA GLU A 233 17.15 -2.50 -11.48
C GLU A 233 15.72 -2.49 -10.91
N LEU A 234 14.89 -1.54 -11.32
CA LEU A 234 13.50 -1.46 -10.87
C LEU A 234 12.72 -2.74 -11.20
N ILE A 235 12.95 -3.32 -12.38
CA ILE A 235 12.33 -4.61 -12.74
C ILE A 235 12.76 -5.72 -11.75
N ARG A 236 14.04 -5.80 -11.39
CA ARG A 236 14.52 -6.76 -10.37
C ARG A 236 13.95 -6.49 -8.98
N MET A 237 13.63 -5.25 -8.67
CA MET A 237 12.97 -4.87 -7.42
C MET A 237 11.46 -5.18 -7.42
N GLY A 238 10.87 -5.63 -8.53
CA GLY A 238 9.45 -5.98 -8.66
C GLY A 238 8.60 -4.92 -9.37
N VAL A 239 9.18 -3.78 -9.76
CA VAL A 239 8.48 -2.74 -10.54
C VAL A 239 8.53 -3.11 -12.01
N THR A 240 7.56 -3.86 -12.46
CA THR A 240 7.46 -4.25 -13.88
C THR A 240 6.52 -3.30 -14.65
N PRO A 241 6.54 -3.31 -15.99
CA PRO A 241 5.52 -2.59 -16.76
C PRO A 241 4.09 -2.90 -16.32
N GLN A 242 3.80 -4.14 -15.90
CA GLN A 242 2.45 -4.60 -15.54
C GLN A 242 2.04 -4.18 -14.12
N THR A 243 3.01 -3.93 -13.22
CA THR A 243 2.76 -3.69 -11.79
C THR A 243 3.02 -2.25 -11.34
N THR A 244 3.43 -1.36 -12.25
CA THR A 244 3.83 0.01 -11.94
C THR A 244 2.77 0.80 -11.17
N TYR A 245 1.46 0.51 -11.39
CA TYR A 245 0.39 1.19 -10.67
C TYR A 245 0.50 1.05 -9.15
N MET A 246 1.09 -0.04 -8.63
CA MET A 246 1.28 -0.25 -7.20
C MET A 246 2.36 0.64 -6.58
N TYR A 247 3.19 1.29 -7.41
CA TYR A 247 4.34 2.07 -6.97
C TYR A 247 4.18 3.59 -7.21
N ILE A 248 3.07 4.04 -7.81
CA ILE A 248 2.72 5.46 -7.85
C ILE A 248 2.11 5.89 -6.51
N GLN A 249 2.01 7.19 -6.26
CA GLN A 249 1.49 7.73 -5.00
C GLN A 249 0.13 7.10 -4.64
N GLY A 250 0.05 6.49 -3.45
CA GLY A 250 -1.11 5.71 -3.01
C GLY A 250 -2.42 6.50 -3.01
N HIS A 251 -2.43 7.67 -2.40
CA HIS A 251 -3.63 8.55 -2.42
C HIS A 251 -4.05 8.98 -3.82
N HIS A 252 -3.10 9.15 -4.76
CA HIS A 252 -3.41 9.47 -6.15
C HIS A 252 -4.05 8.26 -6.85
N LEU A 253 -3.45 7.07 -6.70
CA LEU A 253 -4.01 5.82 -7.20
C LEU A 253 -5.44 5.61 -6.70
N PHE A 254 -5.64 5.72 -5.39
CA PHE A 254 -6.92 5.51 -4.74
C PHE A 254 -7.98 6.51 -5.21
N ASN A 255 -7.73 7.83 -5.03
CA ASN A 255 -8.74 8.87 -5.21
C ASN A 255 -8.93 9.31 -6.66
N LYS A 256 -7.90 9.24 -7.51
CA LYS A 256 -7.94 9.79 -8.88
C LYS A 256 -8.03 8.73 -9.97
N ILE A 257 -7.76 7.47 -9.62
CA ILE A 257 -7.78 6.38 -10.59
C ILE A 257 -8.83 5.33 -10.20
N VAL A 258 -8.62 4.60 -9.10
CA VAL A 258 -9.44 3.43 -8.79
C VAL A 258 -10.85 3.81 -8.33
N LEU A 259 -10.99 4.74 -7.40
CA LEU A 259 -12.30 5.15 -6.88
C LEU A 259 -13.24 5.70 -7.98
N PRO A 260 -12.80 6.54 -8.93
CA PRO A 260 -13.65 6.97 -10.05
C PRO A 260 -14.07 5.84 -10.98
N ILE A 261 -13.21 4.84 -11.24
CA ILE A 261 -13.54 3.66 -12.04
C ILE A 261 -14.60 2.83 -11.32
N LEU A 262 -14.35 2.49 -10.05
CA LEU A 262 -15.31 1.75 -9.22
C LEU A 262 -16.66 2.45 -9.17
N GLY A 263 -16.68 3.76 -8.98
CA GLY A 263 -17.93 4.54 -8.98
C GLY A 263 -18.74 4.39 -10.26
N ARG A 264 -18.08 4.34 -11.43
CA ARG A 264 -18.78 4.12 -12.72
C ARG A 264 -19.30 2.69 -12.85
N VAL A 265 -18.47 1.70 -12.47
CA VAL A 265 -18.84 0.27 -12.53
C VAL A 265 -19.99 -0.01 -11.55
N CYS A 266 -19.86 0.40 -10.29
CA CYS A 266 -20.89 0.18 -9.27
C CYS A 266 -22.22 0.85 -9.63
N ASN A 267 -22.21 2.06 -10.20
CA ASN A 267 -23.43 2.74 -10.63
C ASN A 267 -24.20 1.94 -11.69
N ILE A 268 -23.49 1.33 -12.66
CA ILE A 268 -24.15 0.49 -13.67
C ILE A 268 -24.70 -0.79 -13.04
N LEU A 269 -23.93 -1.45 -12.18
CA LEU A 269 -24.36 -2.67 -11.49
C LEU A 269 -25.59 -2.45 -10.61
N VAL A 270 -25.67 -1.30 -9.93
CA VAL A 270 -26.84 -0.90 -9.15
C VAL A 270 -28.04 -0.72 -10.06
N GLN A 271 -27.90 0.01 -11.18
CA GLN A 271 -28.97 0.22 -12.15
C GLN A 271 -29.46 -1.09 -12.79
N GLU A 272 -28.58 -2.02 -13.11
CA GLU A 272 -28.94 -3.35 -13.58
C GLU A 272 -29.79 -4.09 -12.55
N ARG A 273 -29.34 -4.12 -11.29
CA ARG A 273 -30.07 -4.83 -10.22
C ARG A 273 -31.43 -4.21 -9.93
N GLU A 274 -31.53 -2.89 -9.88
CA GLU A 274 -32.80 -2.20 -9.76
C GLU A 274 -33.73 -2.49 -10.94
N GLY A 275 -33.16 -2.54 -12.17
CA GLY A 275 -33.91 -2.90 -13.37
C GLY A 275 -34.46 -4.33 -13.31
N GLU A 276 -33.69 -5.28 -12.78
CA GLU A 276 -34.15 -6.65 -12.55
C GLU A 276 -35.30 -6.72 -11.56
N ILE A 277 -35.17 -6.06 -10.40
CA ILE A 277 -36.23 -5.98 -9.39
C ILE A 277 -37.54 -5.42 -10.00
N ARG A 278 -37.43 -4.34 -10.79
CA ARG A 278 -38.60 -3.74 -11.45
C ARG A 278 -39.25 -4.68 -12.46
N ARG A 279 -38.49 -5.53 -13.16
CA ARG A 279 -39.02 -6.50 -14.15
C ARG A 279 -39.64 -7.73 -13.49
N GLN A 280 -39.10 -8.16 -12.34
CA GLN A 280 -39.51 -9.40 -11.68
C GLN A 280 -40.71 -9.20 -10.72
N ALA A 281 -40.87 -7.99 -10.19
CA ALA A 281 -41.94 -7.70 -9.22
C ALA A 281 -43.32 -7.77 -9.88
N VAL A 282 -44.20 -8.61 -9.31
CA VAL A 282 -45.58 -8.83 -9.79
C VAL A 282 -46.49 -7.70 -9.35
N HIS A 283 -46.26 -7.12 -8.16
CA HIS A 283 -47.09 -6.09 -7.58
C HIS A 283 -46.28 -4.85 -7.15
N ASP A 284 -46.91 -3.68 -7.21
CA ASP A 284 -46.26 -2.40 -6.88
C ASP A 284 -45.73 -2.37 -5.43
N THR A 285 -46.44 -2.97 -4.49
CA THR A 285 -46.00 -3.05 -3.09
C THR A 285 -44.74 -3.90 -2.94
N GLN A 286 -44.70 -5.06 -3.62
CA GLN A 286 -43.54 -5.91 -3.64
C GLN A 286 -42.33 -5.15 -4.24
N ARG A 287 -42.53 -4.52 -5.38
CA ARG A 287 -41.50 -3.73 -6.05
C ARG A 287 -40.87 -2.66 -5.14
N ARG A 288 -41.73 -1.88 -4.44
CA ARG A 288 -41.29 -0.83 -3.54
C ARG A 288 -40.49 -1.40 -2.35
N ASN A 289 -40.95 -2.50 -1.79
CA ASN A 289 -40.29 -3.13 -0.65
C ASN A 289 -38.93 -3.69 -1.06
N GLU A 290 -38.84 -4.41 -2.18
CA GLU A 290 -37.59 -4.99 -2.66
C GLU A 290 -36.57 -3.91 -3.07
N LEU A 291 -36.98 -2.85 -3.74
CA LEU A 291 -36.12 -1.71 -4.07
C LEU A 291 -35.61 -1.03 -2.81
N SER A 292 -36.47 -0.82 -1.79
CA SER A 292 -36.08 -0.22 -0.52
C SER A 292 -35.09 -1.11 0.23
N CYS A 293 -35.33 -2.42 0.29
CA CYS A 293 -34.39 -3.36 0.90
C CYS A 293 -33.04 -3.33 0.20
N TYR A 294 -33.02 -3.38 -1.13
CA TYR A 294 -31.80 -3.34 -1.92
C TYR A 294 -31.01 -2.03 -1.72
N THR A 295 -31.69 -0.88 -1.85
CA THR A 295 -31.06 0.43 -1.67
C THR A 295 -30.44 0.60 -0.29
N ASN A 296 -31.10 0.09 0.76
CA ASN A 296 -30.59 0.12 2.13
C ASN A 296 -29.43 -0.87 2.37
N SER A 297 -29.22 -1.82 1.49
CA SER A 297 -28.14 -2.82 1.59
C SER A 297 -26.88 -2.41 0.86
N ILE A 298 -26.94 -1.43 -0.04
CA ILE A 298 -25.77 -0.89 -0.77
C ILE A 298 -24.77 -0.27 0.22
N GLN A 299 -23.49 -0.56 0.01
CA GLN A 299 -22.42 -0.08 0.87
C GLN A 299 -21.67 1.12 0.26
N ASP A 300 -20.97 1.87 1.10
CA ASP A 300 -20.11 2.96 0.64
C ASP A 300 -18.87 2.42 -0.07
N ILE A 301 -18.60 2.89 -1.30
CA ILE A 301 -17.51 2.42 -2.14
C ILE A 301 -16.15 2.68 -1.48
N THR A 302 -15.99 3.86 -0.87
CA THR A 302 -14.72 4.25 -0.25
C THR A 302 -14.40 3.36 0.94
N GLN A 303 -15.40 3.04 1.77
CA GLN A 303 -15.21 2.16 2.91
C GLN A 303 -14.92 0.73 2.48
N MET A 304 -15.63 0.22 1.47
CA MET A 304 -15.38 -1.13 0.96
C MET A 304 -14.00 -1.26 0.31
N LEU A 305 -13.56 -0.23 -0.43
CA LEU A 305 -12.20 -0.21 -0.99
C LEU A 305 -11.12 -0.14 0.10
N LYS A 306 -11.30 0.69 1.14
CA LYS A 306 -10.40 0.73 2.31
C LYS A 306 -10.32 -0.62 3.04
N ASN A 307 -11.42 -1.36 3.06
CA ASN A 307 -11.52 -2.67 3.70
C ASN A 307 -11.17 -3.84 2.76
N ASN A 308 -10.74 -3.55 1.53
CA ASN A 308 -10.34 -4.60 0.59
C ASN A 308 -9.14 -5.37 1.12
N MET A 309 -9.28 -6.69 1.23
CA MET A 309 -8.23 -7.62 1.70
C MET A 309 -7.80 -8.62 0.61
N GLY A 310 -8.25 -8.45 -0.62
CA GLY A 310 -7.97 -9.38 -1.72
C GLY A 310 -6.53 -9.33 -2.27
N TYR A 311 -5.65 -8.58 -1.62
CA TYR A 311 -4.24 -8.40 -2.00
C TYR A 311 -3.28 -9.45 -1.42
N MET A 312 -3.78 -10.45 -0.73
CA MET A 312 -2.96 -11.42 0.00
C MET A 312 -1.96 -12.19 -0.87
N ASP A 313 -2.27 -12.30 -2.18
CA ASP A 313 -1.42 -12.94 -3.17
C ASP A 313 -0.50 -11.98 -3.92
N ALA A 314 -0.58 -10.67 -3.63
CA ALA A 314 0.29 -9.67 -4.23
C ALA A 314 1.77 -9.94 -3.88
N GLU A 315 2.65 -9.86 -4.88
CA GLU A 315 4.06 -10.15 -4.69
C GLU A 315 4.71 -9.24 -3.63
N PRO A 316 4.47 -7.91 -3.59
CA PRO A 316 4.99 -7.07 -2.52
C PRO A 316 4.48 -7.47 -1.13
N PHE A 317 3.25 -7.98 -1.01
CA PHE A 317 2.71 -8.46 0.25
C PHE A 317 3.42 -9.72 0.75
N ARG A 318 3.75 -10.66 -0.15
CA ARG A 318 4.53 -11.85 0.21
C ARG A 318 5.92 -11.49 0.75
N ARG A 319 6.53 -10.42 0.26
CA ARG A 319 7.80 -9.92 0.81
C ARG A 319 7.65 -9.42 2.25
N ILE A 320 6.57 -8.70 2.55
CA ILE A 320 6.29 -8.28 3.93
C ILE A 320 6.20 -9.50 4.84
N LEU A 321 5.48 -10.55 4.41
CA LEU A 321 5.37 -11.78 5.20
C LEU A 321 6.74 -12.44 5.43
N ALA A 322 7.58 -12.52 4.41
CA ALA A 322 8.93 -13.06 4.53
C ALA A 322 9.81 -12.24 5.51
N ASP A 323 9.65 -10.92 5.54
CA ASP A 323 10.37 -10.08 6.50
C ASP A 323 9.90 -10.31 7.93
N VAL A 324 8.59 -10.47 8.16
CA VAL A 324 8.06 -10.85 9.48
C VAL A 324 8.62 -12.20 9.91
N GLU A 325 8.64 -13.20 9.04
CA GLU A 325 9.21 -14.52 9.32
C GLU A 325 10.69 -14.45 9.67
N ARG A 326 11.46 -13.62 8.96
CA ARG A 326 12.89 -13.39 9.26
C ARG A 326 13.09 -12.80 10.65
N ILE A 327 12.32 -11.78 11.03
CA ILE A 327 12.38 -11.17 12.38
C ILE A 327 12.07 -12.22 13.46
N LEU A 328 11.08 -13.06 13.23
CA LEU A 328 10.62 -14.06 14.19
C LEU A 328 11.51 -15.33 14.21
N GLY A 329 12.11 -15.68 13.07
CA GLY A 329 13.01 -16.84 12.95
C GLY A 329 14.43 -16.58 13.47
N GLY A 330 14.90 -15.32 13.44
CA GLY A 330 16.16 -14.91 14.06
C GLY A 330 16.19 -15.18 15.58
N ALA A 331 15.06 -14.96 16.24
CA ALA A 331 14.90 -15.24 17.68
C ALA A 331 15.07 -16.73 18.06
N HIS A 332 14.78 -17.67 17.14
CA HIS A 332 14.96 -19.12 17.41
C HIS A 332 16.42 -19.59 17.29
N ASN A 333 17.25 -18.93 16.51
CA ASN A 333 18.67 -19.31 16.37
C ASN A 333 19.51 -18.89 17.57
N GLU A 334 19.22 -17.76 18.21
CA GLU A 334 19.97 -17.31 19.40
C GLU A 334 19.63 -18.12 20.65
N GLU A 335 18.38 -18.55 20.86
CA GLU A 335 18.01 -19.44 21.95
C GLU A 335 18.64 -20.85 21.83
N ASN A 336 18.83 -21.35 20.61
CA ASN A 336 19.47 -22.65 20.39
C ASN A 336 21.01 -22.59 20.55
N VAL A 337 21.63 -21.47 20.21
CA VAL A 337 23.07 -21.27 20.42
C VAL A 337 23.39 -21.14 21.92
N GLN A 338 22.55 -20.44 22.69
CA GLN A 338 22.70 -20.34 24.14
C GLN A 338 22.44 -21.67 24.90
N LYS A 339 21.56 -22.56 24.37
CA LYS A 339 21.31 -23.88 24.94
C LYS A 339 22.39 -24.92 24.60
N GLN A 340 23.20 -24.70 23.57
CA GLN A 340 24.35 -25.56 23.23
C GLN A 340 25.66 -25.13 23.90
N ALA A 341 25.68 -23.97 24.55
CA ALA A 341 26.84 -23.44 25.26
C ALA A 341 26.76 -23.58 26.80
N LEU A 342 25.74 -24.30 27.32
CA LEU A 342 25.57 -24.72 28.72
C LEU A 342 25.50 -26.25 28.80
#